data_c9c10163b524b3722b1199c462b16a09
#
_entry.id   c9c10163b524b3722b1199c462b16a09
#
_cell.length_a   1.000
_cell.length_b   1.000
_cell.length_c   1.000
_cell.angle_alpha   90.00
_cell.angle_beta   90.00
_cell.angle_gamma   90.00
#
_symmetry.space_group_name_H-M   'P 1'
#
loop_
_entity.id
_entity.type
_entity.pdbx_description
1 polymer ?
#
loop_
_entity_poly.entity_id
_entity_poly.type
_entity_poly.pdbx_seq_one_letter_code
_entity_poly.pdbx_strand_id
1 'polypeptide(L)'
;MSEGQLFLTADKSRRDYHDVREGAPDGPVVGRIYKLSVAPTGKWWLWAVQLFPAVGSDSGTAETREAAMAAFKAQWMQRRGWEHPWIRRS
;
A
#
# COMPACT_ATOMS: atom_id res chain seq x y z
N MET A 1 -8.15 -18.18 -3.90
CA MET A 1 -7.69 -17.62 -2.62
C MET A 1 -7.40 -16.15 -2.75
N SER A 2 -7.98 -15.40 -1.88
CA SER A 2 -7.75 -13.95 -1.90
C SER A 2 -6.81 -13.49 -0.80
N GLU A 3 -6.32 -14.42 0.01
CA GLU A 3 -5.38 -14.07 1.05
C GLU A 3 -4.13 -13.46 0.43
N GLY A 4 -3.73 -12.30 0.93
CA GLY A 4 -2.60 -11.58 0.36
C GLY A 4 -2.94 -10.70 -0.83
N GLN A 5 -4.15 -10.82 -1.37
CA GLN A 5 -4.58 -10.00 -2.47
C GLN A 5 -4.98 -8.62 -1.96
N LEU A 6 -4.59 -7.59 -2.69
CA LEU A 6 -4.87 -6.21 -2.29
C LEU A 6 -5.96 -5.62 -3.16
N PHE A 7 -6.80 -4.81 -2.54
CA PHE A 7 -7.90 -4.14 -3.19
C PHE A 7 -7.80 -2.65 -2.93
N LEU A 8 -7.98 -1.87 -3.98
CA LEU A 8 -7.93 -0.41 -3.89
C LEU A 8 -9.37 0.09 -3.86
N THR A 9 -9.74 0.76 -2.76
CA THR A 9 -11.10 1.28 -2.60
C THR A 9 -11.05 2.79 -2.47
N ALA A 10 -11.88 3.47 -3.27
CA ALA A 10 -11.91 4.92 -3.27
C ALA A 10 -12.58 5.46 -2.01
N ASP A 11 -12.04 6.56 -1.51
CA ASP A 11 -12.65 7.29 -0.40
C ASP A 11 -13.68 8.25 -0.98
N LYS A 12 -14.92 8.14 -0.53
CA LYS A 12 -16.00 8.96 -1.08
C LYS A 12 -15.86 10.42 -0.72
N SER A 13 -15.20 10.73 0.38
CA SER A 13 -15.07 12.10 0.86
C SER A 13 -13.80 12.78 0.36
N ARG A 14 -12.90 12.05 -0.30
CA ARG A 14 -11.63 12.60 -0.75
C ARG A 14 -11.36 12.17 -2.18
N ARG A 15 -11.09 13.16 -3.04
CA ARG A 15 -10.71 12.87 -4.40
C ARG A 15 -9.29 12.29 -4.42
N ASP A 16 -9.08 11.31 -5.27
CA ASP A 16 -7.76 10.72 -5.47
C ASP A 16 -7.15 10.19 -4.18
N TYR A 17 -7.98 9.65 -3.31
CA TYR A 17 -7.56 9.03 -2.07
C TYR A 17 -8.16 7.63 -2.03
N HIS A 18 -7.30 6.64 -1.82
CA HIS A 18 -7.70 5.25 -1.85
C HIS A 18 -7.15 4.53 -0.63
N ASP A 19 -8.00 3.75 0.01
CA ASP A 19 -7.56 2.79 1.01
C ASP A 19 -7.13 1.51 0.29
N VAL A 20 -6.09 0.89 0.81
CA VAL A 20 -5.66 -0.43 0.33
C VAL A 20 -6.12 -1.44 1.36
N ARG A 21 -6.89 -2.43 0.91
CA ARG A 21 -7.47 -3.44 1.78
C ARG A 21 -6.96 -4.81 1.38
N GLU A 22 -6.93 -5.71 2.33
CA GLU A 22 -6.42 -7.05 2.09
C GLU A 22 -7.55 -8.07 2.09
N GLY A 23 -7.51 -8.98 1.14
CA GLY A 23 -8.38 -10.15 1.10
C GLY A 23 -9.71 -9.94 0.42
N ALA A 24 -10.28 -8.75 0.56
CA ALA A 24 -11.59 -8.44 0.00
C ALA A 24 -11.75 -6.93 -0.07
N PRO A 25 -12.67 -6.42 -0.92
CA PRO A 25 -12.90 -4.97 -0.99
C PRO A 25 -13.37 -4.37 0.32
N ASP A 26 -13.94 -5.17 1.21
CA ASP A 26 -14.35 -4.71 2.53
C ASP A 26 -13.45 -5.28 3.63
N GLY A 27 -12.28 -5.76 3.25
CA GLY A 27 -11.33 -6.30 4.21
C GLY A 27 -10.61 -5.22 5.01
N PRO A 28 -9.68 -5.63 5.87
CA PRO A 28 -8.97 -4.67 6.70
C PRO A 28 -8.11 -3.75 5.86
N VAL A 29 -8.04 -2.49 6.29
CA VAL A 29 -7.20 -1.50 5.64
C VAL A 29 -5.75 -1.76 6.04
N VAL A 30 -4.88 -1.92 5.04
CA VAL A 30 -3.46 -2.17 5.28
C VAL A 30 -2.59 -1.03 4.79
N GLY A 31 -3.20 0.02 4.25
CA GLY A 31 -2.45 1.19 3.82
C GLY A 31 -3.31 2.12 3.01
N ARG A 32 -2.63 3.06 2.34
CA ARG A 32 -3.32 4.06 1.54
C ARG A 32 -2.44 4.51 0.38
N ILE A 33 -3.12 5.01 -0.65
CA ILE A 33 -2.47 5.63 -1.81
C ILE A 33 -3.28 6.88 -2.12
N TYR A 34 -2.62 8.03 -2.23
CA TYR A 34 -3.34 9.25 -2.53
C TYR A 34 -2.45 10.22 -3.31
N LYS A 35 -3.13 11.14 -4.01
CA LYS A 35 -2.45 12.12 -4.83
C LYS A 35 -2.07 13.33 -3.98
N LEU A 36 -0.83 13.77 -4.13
CA LEU A 36 -0.33 14.95 -3.43
C LEU A 36 -0.79 16.20 -4.16
N SER A 37 -1.05 17.24 -3.38
CA SER A 37 -1.40 18.54 -3.97
C SER A 37 -0.16 19.26 -4.49
N VAL A 38 1.01 18.94 -3.97
CA VAL A 38 2.28 19.49 -4.40
C VAL A 38 3.24 18.35 -4.58
N ALA A 39 3.91 18.31 -5.73
CA ALA A 39 4.84 17.23 -6.05
C ALA A 39 6.15 17.82 -6.50
N PRO A 40 7.13 17.96 -5.60
CA PRO A 40 8.38 18.66 -5.93
C PRO A 40 9.14 18.06 -7.10
N THR A 41 9.04 16.75 -7.30
CA THR A 41 9.80 16.08 -8.35
C THR A 41 8.91 15.37 -9.35
N GLY A 42 7.65 15.79 -9.47
CA GLY A 42 6.72 15.14 -10.37
C GLY A 42 6.19 13.81 -9.87
N LYS A 43 6.48 13.46 -8.65
CA LYS A 43 6.01 12.23 -8.05
C LYS A 43 4.73 12.51 -7.28
N TRP A 44 3.63 12.51 -8.00
CA TRP A 44 2.36 13.01 -7.52
C TRP A 44 1.62 12.06 -6.57
N TRP A 45 1.98 10.79 -6.54
CA TRP A 45 1.24 9.80 -5.77
C TRP A 45 2.06 9.31 -4.60
N LEU A 46 1.47 9.38 -3.42
CA LEU A 46 2.09 8.85 -2.21
C LEU A 46 1.43 7.52 -1.87
N TRP A 47 2.26 6.56 -1.49
CA TRP A 47 1.78 5.27 -1.02
C TRP A 47 2.39 5.01 0.36
N ALA A 48 1.60 4.36 1.22
CA ALA A 48 2.06 4.05 2.57
C ALA A 48 1.46 2.73 3.02
N VAL A 49 2.32 1.82 3.42
CA VAL A 49 1.92 0.55 4.02
C VAL A 49 1.77 0.78 5.52
N GLN A 50 0.64 0.36 6.06
CA GLN A 50 0.36 0.57 7.48
C GLN A 50 0.51 -0.74 8.23
N LEU A 51 1.74 -1.10 8.49
CA LEU A 51 2.09 -2.26 9.29
C LEU A 51 2.87 -1.82 10.51
N PHE A 52 2.85 -2.62 11.53
CA PHE A 52 3.50 -2.29 12.77
C PHE A 52 4.50 -3.39 13.12
N PRO A 53 5.73 -3.04 13.51
CA PRO A 53 6.28 -1.66 13.58
C PRO A 53 6.55 -1.10 12.19
N ALA A 54 6.39 0.20 12.04
CA ALA A 54 6.63 0.87 10.78
C ALA A 54 8.13 0.99 10.52
N VAL A 55 8.50 0.88 9.24
CA VAL A 55 9.88 1.11 8.83
C VAL A 55 9.88 2.18 7.74
N GLY A 56 11.03 2.80 7.52
CA GLY A 56 11.12 3.93 6.60
C GLY A 56 10.73 3.59 5.17
N SER A 57 10.96 2.36 4.74
CA SER A 57 10.64 1.94 3.38
C SER A 57 9.16 1.59 3.19
N ASP A 58 8.33 1.72 4.24
CA ASP A 58 6.92 1.43 4.14
C ASP A 58 6.14 2.53 3.42
N SER A 59 6.80 3.59 3.01
CA SER A 59 6.12 4.64 2.26
C SER A 59 7.06 5.21 1.20
N GLY A 60 6.46 5.88 0.23
CA GLY A 60 7.22 6.50 -0.84
C GLY A 60 6.30 7.26 -1.76
N THR A 61 6.87 7.74 -2.85
CA THR A 61 6.13 8.49 -3.86
C THR A 61 6.36 7.88 -5.24
N ALA A 62 5.42 8.13 -6.15
CA ALA A 62 5.49 7.61 -7.49
C ALA A 62 4.84 8.60 -8.45
N GLU A 63 5.17 8.47 -9.73
CA GLU A 63 4.68 9.41 -10.74
C GLU A 63 3.22 9.17 -11.09
N THR A 64 2.76 7.93 -11.00
CA THR A 64 1.39 7.58 -11.33
C THR A 64 0.79 6.73 -10.23
N ARG A 65 -0.54 6.63 -10.25
CA ARG A 65 -1.24 5.77 -9.30
C ARG A 65 -0.81 4.32 -9.50
N GLU A 66 -0.66 3.89 -10.74
CA GLU A 66 -0.26 2.52 -11.04
C GLU A 66 1.13 2.21 -10.52
N ALA A 67 2.05 3.16 -10.65
CA ALA A 67 3.39 2.97 -10.10
C ALA A 67 3.36 2.93 -8.58
N ALA A 68 2.50 3.74 -7.96
CA ALA A 68 2.34 3.72 -6.51
C ALA A 68 1.76 2.39 -6.05
N MET A 69 0.80 1.85 -6.79
CA MET A 69 0.23 0.55 -6.45
C MET A 69 1.27 -0.55 -6.54
N ALA A 70 2.10 -0.51 -7.57
CA ALA A 70 3.16 -1.51 -7.73
C ALA A 70 4.17 -1.42 -6.61
N ALA A 71 4.57 -0.21 -6.23
CA ALA A 71 5.52 -0.02 -5.15
C ALA A 71 4.92 -0.47 -3.81
N PHE A 72 3.65 -0.15 -3.58
CA PHE A 72 2.94 -0.58 -2.39
C PHE A 72 2.93 -2.11 -2.29
N LYS A 73 2.54 -2.75 -3.39
CA LYS A 73 2.44 -4.20 -3.39
C LYS A 73 3.79 -4.86 -3.14
N ALA A 74 4.84 -4.32 -3.74
CA ALA A 74 6.18 -4.86 -3.55
C ALA A 74 6.59 -4.77 -2.08
N GLN A 75 6.35 -3.63 -1.46
CA GLN A 75 6.69 -3.44 -0.05
C GLN A 75 5.82 -4.30 0.85
N TRP A 76 4.53 -4.38 0.53
CA TRP A 76 3.61 -5.20 1.29
C TRP A 76 4.04 -6.67 1.30
N MET A 77 4.38 -7.19 0.13
CA MET A 77 4.78 -8.59 0.03
C MET A 77 6.11 -8.84 0.75
N GLN A 78 7.02 -7.88 0.66
CA GLN A 78 8.30 -7.99 1.36
C GLN A 78 8.08 -7.99 2.87
N ARG A 79 7.21 -7.12 3.36
CA ARG A 79 6.92 -7.07 4.79
C ARG A 79 6.22 -8.33 5.25
N ARG A 80 5.28 -8.84 4.48
CA ARG A 80 4.60 -10.10 4.82
C ARG A 80 5.59 -11.25 4.87
N GLY A 81 6.49 -11.31 3.90
CA GLY A 81 7.51 -12.34 3.90
C GLY A 81 8.44 -12.24 5.09
N TRP A 82 8.77 -11.02 5.45
CA TRP A 82 9.65 -10.81 6.58
C TRP A 82 8.97 -11.14 7.91
N GLU A 83 7.69 -10.86 8.01
CA GLU A 83 6.94 -11.11 9.24
C GLU A 83 6.83 -12.59 9.59
N HIS A 84 6.89 -13.45 8.59
CA HIS A 84 6.62 -14.86 8.79
C HIS A 84 7.76 -15.76 8.30
N PRO A 85 9.02 -15.35 8.45
CA PRO A 85 10.10 -16.17 7.90
C PRO A 85 10.19 -17.54 8.55
N TRP A 86 9.99 -17.60 9.86
CA TRP A 86 10.07 -18.88 10.56
C TRP A 86 8.90 -19.79 10.22
N ILE A 87 7.75 -19.19 9.96
CA ILE A 87 6.56 -19.97 9.63
C ILE A 87 6.75 -20.69 8.31
N ARG A 88 7.31 -19.97 7.33
CA ARG A 88 7.51 -20.57 6.04
C ARG A 88 8.56 -21.65 6.06
N ARG A 89 9.53 -21.51 6.93
CA ARG A 89 10.59 -22.51 7.01
C ARG A 89 10.21 -23.71 7.83
N SER A 90 9.24 -23.56 8.66
CA SER A 90 8.78 -24.69 9.47
C SER A 90 7.67 -25.44 8.76
#